data_a5a1cf426e5a66749cc3fdea5956aa37
#
_entry.id   a5a1cf426e5a66749cc3fdea5956aa37
#
_cell.length_a   1.000
_cell.length_b   1.000
_cell.length_c   1.000
_cell.angle_alpha   90.00
_cell.angle_beta   90.00
_cell.angle_gamma   90.00
#
_symmetry.space_group_name_H-M   'P 1'
#
loop_
_entity.id
_entity.type
_entity.pdbx_description
1 polymer ?
#
loop_
_entity_poly.entity_id
_entity_poly.type
_entity_poly.pdbx_seq_one_letter_code
_entity_poly.pdbx_strand_id
1 'polypeptide(L)'
;MAQNNSGSASATAIEIHDVAPIPASDRHGKAWHLFSVWSSPNLEFATVYVGALGVLFFGLDLTQAVLAVLVGNALAAITHGLFSTFGPEGGLPQMVLSRTAFGKWGNLIPAGLSTLVAGIGWFAVNSVSGGLALNALTNIPVAGSLAIVVLVQIAIAFVGHNLIQVWERYTSYGLAVVWIIVTFMILFGGHKAGFHATSFNIGGFTLAAGAAYGYTAGWTPFASDYTRYLPANTNKRALGLAAGLGNFFSTTVLMSVGAVAFAAIGIVDNPTKGFTDLLGNGYIASLTLLAIAIGSISANVLNVYSGAMSFLAMGFKLGFKTRRAIMVLL
;
A
#
# COMPACT_ATOMS: atom_id res chain seq x y z
N MET A 1 41.43 -12.48 15.38
CA MET A 1 40.96 -11.19 14.83
C MET A 1 39.74 -11.49 13.95
N ALA A 2 38.55 -11.36 14.53
CA ALA A 2 37.29 -11.55 13.79
C ALA A 2 37.01 -10.22 13.07
N GLN A 3 37.01 -10.26 11.74
CA GLN A 3 36.59 -9.12 10.93
C GLN A 3 35.08 -8.91 11.16
N ASN A 4 34.75 -7.80 11.80
CA ASN A 4 33.41 -7.26 11.87
C ASN A 4 33.00 -6.79 10.45
N ASN A 5 32.58 -7.68 9.60
CA ASN A 5 31.84 -7.35 8.40
C ASN A 5 30.37 -7.12 8.76
N SER A 6 30.06 -5.97 9.35
CA SER A 6 28.70 -5.40 9.32
C SER A 6 28.41 -4.88 7.91
N GLY A 7 28.50 -5.75 6.93
CA GLY A 7 28.11 -5.44 5.56
C GLY A 7 26.60 -5.26 5.52
N SER A 8 26.12 -4.03 5.32
CA SER A 8 24.75 -3.79 4.88
C SER A 8 24.53 -4.68 3.64
N ALA A 9 23.56 -5.60 3.72
CA ALA A 9 23.21 -6.42 2.58
C ALA A 9 22.98 -5.51 1.37
N SER A 10 23.61 -5.79 0.23
CA SER A 10 23.45 -4.99 -0.99
C SER A 10 21.96 -4.88 -1.33
N ALA A 11 21.48 -3.69 -1.66
CA ALA A 11 20.10 -3.47 -2.08
C ALA A 11 19.66 -4.38 -3.23
N THR A 12 20.61 -4.78 -4.08
CA THR A 12 20.39 -5.67 -5.22
C THR A 12 20.67 -7.14 -4.93
N ALA A 13 21.03 -7.48 -3.68
CA ALA A 13 21.21 -8.88 -3.29
C ALA A 13 19.86 -9.60 -3.33
N ILE A 14 19.84 -10.69 -4.09
CA ILE A 14 18.63 -11.49 -4.27
C ILE A 14 18.28 -12.19 -2.95
N GLU A 15 17.03 -12.05 -2.51
CA GLU A 15 16.52 -12.71 -1.33
C GLU A 15 16.51 -14.24 -1.48
N ILE A 16 16.95 -14.94 -0.43
CA ILE A 16 17.08 -16.41 -0.41
C ILE A 16 16.23 -17.11 0.65
N HIS A 17 15.64 -16.35 1.59
CA HIS A 17 14.98 -16.93 2.77
C HIS A 17 13.54 -17.37 2.56
N ASP A 18 12.87 -16.90 1.50
CA ASP A 18 11.47 -17.24 1.20
C ASP A 18 10.55 -17.12 2.45
N VAL A 19 9.85 -18.21 2.79
CA VAL A 19 8.98 -18.30 3.99
C VAL A 19 9.68 -18.93 5.20
N ALA A 20 10.98 -19.21 5.10
CA ALA A 20 11.77 -19.73 6.22
C ALA A 20 12.06 -18.63 7.26
N PRO A 21 12.33 -18.99 8.53
CA PRO A 21 12.74 -18.02 9.53
C PRO A 21 14.03 -17.32 9.12
N ILE A 22 14.06 -15.99 9.29
CA ILE A 22 15.26 -15.21 9.02
C ILE A 22 16.29 -15.46 10.13
N PRO A 23 17.52 -15.94 9.80
CA PRO A 23 18.59 -16.12 10.78
C PRO A 23 18.94 -14.80 11.47
N ALA A 24 19.37 -14.86 12.73
CA ALA A 24 19.74 -13.67 13.50
C ALA A 24 20.87 -12.86 12.86
N SER A 25 21.81 -13.53 12.15
CA SER A 25 22.90 -12.91 11.40
C SER A 25 22.43 -11.99 10.27
N ASP A 26 21.26 -12.30 9.68
CA ASP A 26 20.75 -11.64 8.49
C ASP A 26 19.70 -10.59 8.83
N ARG A 27 19.37 -10.44 10.13
CA ARG A 27 18.41 -9.46 10.61
C ARG A 27 19.04 -8.08 10.70
N HIS A 28 18.37 -7.11 10.12
CA HIS A 28 18.86 -5.74 9.99
C HIS A 28 17.71 -4.73 9.89
N GLY A 29 18.03 -3.44 9.89
CA GLY A 29 17.06 -2.37 9.75
C GLY A 29 16.65 -1.73 11.08
N LYS A 30 15.78 -0.75 11.01
CA LYS A 30 15.29 0.05 12.13
C LYS A 30 13.78 0.19 12.07
N ALA A 31 13.11 0.20 13.24
CA ALA A 31 11.67 0.33 13.34
C ALA A 31 11.08 1.49 12.53
N TRP A 32 11.71 2.67 12.57
CA TRP A 32 11.20 3.86 11.88
C TRP A 32 11.17 3.75 10.35
N HIS A 33 11.96 2.84 9.73
CA HIS A 33 11.89 2.59 8.29
C HIS A 33 10.50 2.10 7.86
N LEU A 34 9.76 1.46 8.76
CA LEU A 34 8.42 0.95 8.48
C LEU A 34 7.39 2.08 8.26
N PHE A 35 7.68 3.29 8.72
CA PHE A 35 6.86 4.45 8.38
C PHE A 35 6.85 4.67 6.86
N SER A 36 8.02 4.69 6.21
CA SER A 36 8.12 4.85 4.75
C SER A 36 7.54 3.66 4.00
N VAL A 37 7.84 2.43 4.45
CA VAL A 37 7.33 1.20 3.82
C VAL A 37 5.81 1.17 3.77
N TRP A 38 5.15 1.65 4.82
CA TRP A 38 3.69 1.66 4.89
C TRP A 38 3.04 2.99 4.47
N SER A 39 3.82 4.04 4.24
CA SER A 39 3.30 5.26 3.63
C SER A 39 3.27 5.17 2.11
N SER A 40 4.36 4.69 1.51
CA SER A 40 4.57 4.72 0.06
C SER A 40 3.48 4.02 -0.76
N PRO A 41 3.08 2.78 -0.46
CA PRO A 41 2.09 2.05 -1.25
C PRO A 41 0.66 2.63 -1.17
N ASN A 42 0.42 3.55 -0.22
CA ASN A 42 -0.85 4.24 -0.10
C ASN A 42 -0.84 5.64 -0.75
N LEU A 43 0.31 6.12 -1.20
CA LEU A 43 0.45 7.40 -1.92
C LEU A 43 0.11 7.20 -3.39
N GLU A 44 -1.10 6.75 -3.66
CA GLU A 44 -1.61 6.39 -4.97
C GLU A 44 -3.07 6.82 -5.17
N PHE A 45 -3.57 6.69 -6.41
CA PHE A 45 -4.90 7.15 -6.78
C PHE A 45 -6.04 6.29 -6.18
N ALA A 46 -5.85 4.98 -6.00
CA ALA A 46 -6.89 4.15 -5.38
C ALA A 46 -7.23 4.62 -3.97
N THR A 47 -6.22 5.06 -3.19
CA THR A 47 -6.44 5.67 -1.87
C THR A 47 -7.32 6.93 -1.97
N VAL A 48 -7.03 7.82 -2.93
CA VAL A 48 -7.85 9.02 -3.20
C VAL A 48 -9.29 8.63 -3.51
N TYR A 49 -9.48 7.65 -4.39
CA TYR A 49 -10.81 7.26 -4.84
C TYR A 49 -11.65 6.56 -3.76
N VAL A 50 -11.02 5.76 -2.90
CA VAL A 50 -11.70 5.17 -1.73
C VAL A 50 -12.27 6.25 -0.80
N GLY A 51 -11.55 7.35 -0.62
CA GLY A 51 -12.03 8.50 0.16
C GLY A 51 -13.25 9.19 -0.44
N ALA A 52 -13.41 9.13 -1.75
CA ALA A 52 -14.55 9.70 -2.47
C ALA A 52 -15.86 8.93 -2.25
N LEU A 53 -15.80 7.63 -1.88
CA LEU A 53 -16.99 6.76 -1.80
C LEU A 53 -18.07 7.31 -0.88
N GLY A 54 -17.67 7.94 0.24
CA GLY A 54 -18.60 8.53 1.20
C GLY A 54 -19.51 9.59 0.58
N VAL A 55 -18.91 10.50 -0.19
CA VAL A 55 -19.63 11.61 -0.83
C VAL A 55 -20.33 11.19 -2.12
N LEU A 56 -19.76 10.24 -2.89
CA LEU A 56 -20.32 9.81 -4.17
C LEU A 56 -21.46 8.80 -4.04
N PHE A 57 -21.35 7.84 -3.11
CA PHE A 57 -22.21 6.66 -3.11
C PHE A 57 -22.94 6.40 -1.78
N PHE A 58 -22.42 6.93 -0.65
CA PHE A 58 -22.98 6.61 0.66
C PHE A 58 -23.82 7.74 1.24
N GLY A 59 -24.05 8.82 0.47
CA GLY A 59 -24.94 9.92 0.86
C GLY A 59 -24.43 10.73 2.05
N LEU A 60 -23.12 10.84 2.21
CA LEU A 60 -22.49 11.64 3.24
C LEU A 60 -22.19 13.05 2.74
N ASP A 61 -22.37 14.05 3.62
CA ASP A 61 -21.70 15.32 3.41
C ASP A 61 -20.18 15.18 3.63
N LEU A 62 -19.43 16.20 3.24
CA LEU A 62 -17.98 16.16 3.30
C LEU A 62 -17.44 15.96 4.72
N THR A 63 -18.07 16.60 5.72
CA THR A 63 -17.64 16.47 7.13
C THR A 63 -17.81 15.05 7.62
N GLN A 64 -18.98 14.45 7.36
CA GLN A 64 -19.26 13.06 7.72
C GLN A 64 -18.31 12.10 7.00
N ALA A 65 -18.03 12.33 5.70
CA ALA A 65 -17.11 11.49 4.93
C ALA A 65 -15.68 11.53 5.48
N VAL A 66 -15.15 12.73 5.77
CA VAL A 66 -13.79 12.88 6.34
C VAL A 66 -13.71 12.29 7.75
N LEU A 67 -14.73 12.45 8.59
CA LEU A 67 -14.77 11.83 9.92
C LEU A 67 -14.84 10.30 9.82
N ALA A 68 -15.60 9.75 8.88
CA ALA A 68 -15.68 8.31 8.64
C ALA A 68 -14.31 7.73 8.21
N VAL A 69 -13.62 8.42 7.29
CA VAL A 69 -12.26 8.09 6.87
C VAL A 69 -11.29 8.10 8.07
N LEU A 70 -11.35 9.16 8.90
CA LEU A 70 -10.49 9.28 10.08
C LEU A 70 -10.68 8.10 11.05
N VAL A 71 -11.95 7.78 11.36
CA VAL A 71 -12.28 6.67 12.27
C VAL A 71 -11.85 5.32 11.70
N GLY A 72 -12.18 5.04 10.43
CA GLY A 72 -11.82 3.79 9.78
C GLY A 72 -10.31 3.57 9.74
N ASN A 73 -9.57 4.58 9.31
CA ASN A 73 -8.11 4.51 9.22
C ASN A 73 -7.42 4.45 10.58
N ALA A 74 -7.95 5.13 11.62
CA ALA A 74 -7.40 5.04 12.97
C ALA A 74 -7.50 3.60 13.52
N LEU A 75 -8.65 2.95 13.37
CA LEU A 75 -8.84 1.56 13.77
C LEU A 75 -7.94 0.61 12.97
N ALA A 76 -7.82 0.82 11.67
CA ALA A 76 -6.95 0.04 10.79
C ALA A 76 -5.47 0.20 11.15
N ALA A 77 -5.03 1.41 11.46
CA ALA A 77 -3.66 1.70 11.87
C ALA A 77 -3.27 1.00 13.18
N ILE A 78 -4.19 0.96 14.16
CA ILE A 78 -3.99 0.22 15.41
C ILE A 78 -3.83 -1.27 15.09
N THR A 79 -4.74 -1.84 14.30
CA THR A 79 -4.69 -3.25 13.90
C THR A 79 -3.37 -3.56 13.18
N HIS A 80 -3.02 -2.78 12.16
CA HIS A 80 -1.81 -2.97 11.36
C HIS A 80 -0.53 -2.82 12.20
N GLY A 81 -0.47 -1.80 13.06
CA GLY A 81 0.65 -1.56 13.95
C GLY A 81 0.89 -2.72 14.91
N LEU A 82 -0.19 -3.28 15.50
CA LEU A 82 -0.09 -4.45 16.38
C LEU A 82 0.47 -5.67 15.64
N PHE A 83 -0.06 -6.01 14.48
CA PHE A 83 0.41 -7.16 13.70
C PHE A 83 1.85 -7.00 13.21
N SER A 84 2.28 -5.78 12.91
CA SER A 84 3.67 -5.50 12.54
C SER A 84 4.69 -5.88 13.62
N THR A 85 4.28 -5.95 14.89
CA THR A 85 5.18 -6.30 16.01
C THR A 85 5.54 -7.78 16.08
N PHE A 86 4.84 -8.66 15.37
CA PHE A 86 5.08 -10.11 15.43
C PHE A 86 6.28 -10.56 14.59
N GLY A 87 6.62 -9.83 13.52
CA GLY A 87 7.68 -10.20 12.59
C GLY A 87 9.05 -10.37 13.24
N PRO A 88 9.56 -9.45 14.07
CA PRO A 88 10.88 -9.57 14.69
C PRO A 88 11.04 -10.78 15.60
N GLU A 89 10.00 -11.19 16.34
CA GLU A 89 10.07 -12.35 17.22
C GLU A 89 10.18 -13.65 16.44
N GLY A 90 9.28 -13.84 15.46
CA GLY A 90 9.23 -15.08 14.68
C GLY A 90 10.23 -15.15 13.54
N GLY A 91 10.65 -14.02 13.00
CA GLY A 91 11.44 -13.97 11.75
C GLY A 91 10.69 -14.56 10.55
N LEU A 92 9.36 -14.63 10.60
CA LEU A 92 8.50 -15.33 9.65
C LEU A 92 7.51 -14.38 8.99
N PRO A 93 7.08 -14.67 7.74
CA PRO A 93 6.00 -13.93 7.09
C PRO A 93 4.68 -14.06 7.85
N GLN A 94 3.80 -13.05 7.66
CA GLN A 94 2.53 -12.97 8.40
C GLN A 94 1.65 -14.23 8.20
N MET A 95 1.50 -14.71 6.98
CA MET A 95 0.68 -15.89 6.72
C MET A 95 1.31 -17.21 7.20
N VAL A 96 2.59 -17.23 7.54
CA VAL A 96 3.20 -18.37 8.25
C VAL A 96 2.92 -18.27 9.75
N LEU A 97 3.02 -17.05 10.33
CA LEU A 97 2.70 -16.80 11.72
C LEU A 97 1.22 -17.08 12.04
N SER A 98 0.32 -16.80 11.12
CA SER A 98 -1.12 -17.05 11.30
C SER A 98 -1.49 -18.53 11.48
N ARG A 99 -0.59 -19.46 11.11
CA ARG A 99 -0.75 -20.90 11.42
C ARG A 99 -0.83 -21.19 12.92
N THR A 100 -0.30 -20.32 13.77
CA THR A 100 -0.42 -20.45 15.23
C THR A 100 -1.85 -20.29 15.71
N ALA A 101 -2.65 -19.48 15.02
CA ALA A 101 -4.06 -19.25 15.33
C ALA A 101 -5.00 -20.21 14.58
N PHE A 102 -4.75 -20.47 13.30
CA PHE A 102 -5.66 -21.24 12.44
C PHE A 102 -5.24 -22.70 12.23
N GLY A 103 -4.07 -23.10 12.75
CA GLY A 103 -3.48 -24.41 12.44
C GLY A 103 -3.03 -24.51 10.97
N LYS A 104 -2.40 -25.64 10.63
CA LYS A 104 -1.86 -25.86 9.29
C LYS A 104 -2.94 -25.85 8.20
N TRP A 105 -4.05 -26.51 8.44
CA TRP A 105 -5.11 -26.66 7.42
C TRP A 105 -6.05 -25.46 7.38
N GLY A 106 -6.46 -24.94 8.54
CA GLY A 106 -7.29 -23.73 8.61
C GLY A 106 -6.64 -22.51 7.98
N ASN A 107 -5.31 -22.43 8.03
CA ASN A 107 -4.55 -21.34 7.44
C ASN A 107 -4.56 -21.30 5.89
N LEU A 108 -5.01 -22.37 5.22
CA LEU A 108 -5.17 -22.36 3.77
C LEU A 108 -6.18 -21.29 3.32
N ILE A 109 -7.22 -21.03 4.13
CA ILE A 109 -8.25 -20.05 3.79
C ILE A 109 -7.66 -18.61 3.83
N PRO A 110 -7.15 -18.08 4.94
CA PRO A 110 -6.62 -16.72 4.96
C PRO A 110 -5.41 -16.54 4.04
N ALA A 111 -4.52 -17.53 3.92
CA ALA A 111 -3.39 -17.44 3.01
C ALA A 111 -3.82 -17.45 1.53
N GLY A 112 -4.79 -18.28 1.16
CA GLY A 112 -5.36 -18.33 -0.18
C GLY A 112 -6.10 -17.03 -0.53
N LEU A 113 -6.94 -16.51 0.37
CA LEU A 113 -7.60 -15.22 0.17
C LEU A 113 -6.59 -14.08 0.03
N SER A 114 -5.55 -14.03 0.88
CA SER A 114 -4.50 -13.02 0.79
C SER A 114 -3.74 -13.10 -0.55
N THR A 115 -3.46 -14.31 -1.04
CA THR A 115 -2.86 -14.51 -2.36
C THR A 115 -3.73 -13.95 -3.49
N LEU A 116 -5.03 -14.28 -3.48
CA LEU A 116 -5.95 -13.83 -4.52
C LEU A 116 -6.16 -12.31 -4.47
N VAL A 117 -6.37 -11.76 -3.28
CA VAL A 117 -6.66 -10.33 -3.12
C VAL A 117 -5.46 -9.48 -3.48
N ALA A 118 -4.26 -9.78 -2.96
CA ALA A 118 -3.07 -9.00 -3.25
C ALA A 118 -2.44 -9.37 -4.60
N GLY A 119 -2.13 -10.67 -4.80
CA GLY A 119 -1.36 -11.12 -5.97
C GLY A 119 -2.13 -11.02 -7.29
N ILE A 120 -3.46 -10.98 -7.27
CA ILE A 120 -4.29 -10.88 -8.47
C ILE A 120 -5.16 -9.61 -8.41
N GLY A 121 -5.98 -9.46 -7.39
CA GLY A 121 -6.96 -8.37 -7.32
C GLY A 121 -6.33 -6.99 -7.36
N TRP A 122 -5.56 -6.64 -6.34
CA TRP A 122 -4.88 -5.34 -6.27
C TRP A 122 -3.80 -5.17 -7.34
N PHE A 123 -3.12 -6.27 -7.71
CA PHE A 123 -2.16 -6.23 -8.81
C PHE A 123 -2.81 -5.74 -10.11
N ALA A 124 -3.99 -6.28 -10.47
CA ALA A 124 -4.70 -5.86 -11.66
C ALA A 124 -5.16 -4.40 -11.57
N VAL A 125 -5.81 -4.01 -10.45
CA VAL A 125 -6.33 -2.65 -10.25
C VAL A 125 -5.22 -1.61 -10.35
N ASN A 126 -4.13 -1.80 -9.61
CA ASN A 126 -3.04 -0.83 -9.61
C ASN A 126 -2.24 -0.82 -10.92
N SER A 127 -2.07 -1.98 -11.58
CA SER A 127 -1.43 -2.03 -12.90
C SER A 127 -2.21 -1.20 -13.93
N VAL A 128 -3.54 -1.33 -13.94
CA VAL A 128 -4.41 -0.54 -14.83
C VAL A 128 -4.32 0.96 -14.48
N SER A 129 -4.41 1.31 -13.20
CA SER A 129 -4.30 2.70 -12.75
C SER A 129 -2.96 3.33 -13.15
N GLY A 130 -1.85 2.64 -12.89
CA GLY A 130 -0.51 3.11 -13.28
C GLY A 130 -0.32 3.18 -14.78
N GLY A 131 -0.84 2.20 -15.54
CA GLY A 131 -0.78 2.16 -16.98
C GLY A 131 -1.57 3.31 -17.64
N LEU A 132 -2.76 3.61 -17.13
CA LEU A 132 -3.57 4.74 -17.61
C LEU A 132 -2.91 6.09 -17.28
N ALA A 133 -2.32 6.23 -16.10
CA ALA A 133 -1.59 7.44 -15.72
C ALA A 133 -0.35 7.64 -16.60
N LEU A 134 0.41 6.59 -16.87
CA LEU A 134 1.58 6.65 -17.76
C LEU A 134 1.18 6.95 -19.21
N ASN A 135 0.09 6.36 -19.70
CA ASN A 135 -0.46 6.69 -21.01
C ASN A 135 -0.84 8.17 -21.12
N ALA A 136 -1.57 8.69 -20.12
CA ALA A 136 -1.98 10.10 -20.11
C ALA A 136 -0.78 11.06 -20.04
N LEU A 137 0.31 10.66 -19.38
CA LEU A 137 1.52 11.47 -19.25
C LEU A 137 2.39 11.46 -20.51
N THR A 138 2.50 10.31 -21.20
CA THR A 138 3.53 10.09 -22.23
C THR A 138 2.97 9.90 -23.64
N ASN A 139 1.65 9.69 -23.78
CA ASN A 139 0.98 9.27 -25.00
C ASN A 139 1.43 7.90 -25.55
N ILE A 140 2.19 7.11 -24.79
CA ILE A 140 2.46 5.70 -25.13
C ILE A 140 1.11 4.95 -25.11
N PRO A 141 0.81 4.10 -26.10
CA PRO A 141 -0.44 3.33 -26.11
C PRO A 141 -0.67 2.57 -24.79
N VAL A 142 -1.93 2.46 -24.35
CA VAL A 142 -2.31 1.87 -23.05
C VAL A 142 -1.64 0.51 -22.81
N ALA A 143 -1.63 -0.36 -23.81
CA ALA A 143 -0.98 -1.67 -23.71
C ALA A 143 0.54 -1.57 -23.45
N GLY A 144 1.22 -0.63 -24.09
CA GLY A 144 2.66 -0.38 -23.86
C GLY A 144 2.93 0.21 -22.47
N SER A 145 2.11 1.18 -22.04
CA SER A 145 2.19 1.78 -20.70
C SER A 145 1.94 0.74 -19.61
N LEU A 146 0.93 -0.12 -19.80
CA LEU A 146 0.64 -1.22 -18.89
C LEU A 146 1.80 -2.20 -18.83
N ALA A 147 2.38 -2.59 -19.97
CA ALA A 147 3.53 -3.49 -20.02
C ALA A 147 4.74 -2.91 -19.26
N ILE A 148 5.04 -1.61 -19.43
CA ILE A 148 6.13 -0.93 -18.70
C ILE A 148 5.90 -1.00 -17.20
N VAL A 149 4.70 -0.62 -16.73
CA VAL A 149 4.36 -0.63 -15.30
C VAL A 149 4.48 -2.03 -14.74
N VAL A 150 3.90 -3.04 -15.41
CA VAL A 150 3.94 -4.45 -14.99
C VAL A 150 5.38 -4.97 -14.93
N LEU A 151 6.19 -4.72 -15.93
CA LEU A 151 7.59 -5.20 -15.95
C LEU A 151 8.43 -4.58 -14.83
N VAL A 152 8.26 -3.28 -14.54
CA VAL A 152 9.00 -2.60 -13.48
C VAL A 152 8.64 -3.17 -12.10
N GLN A 153 7.35 -3.32 -11.80
CA GLN A 153 6.91 -3.83 -10.49
C GLN A 153 7.32 -5.30 -10.28
N ILE A 154 7.25 -6.14 -11.33
CA ILE A 154 7.74 -7.52 -11.27
C ILE A 154 9.25 -7.56 -11.01
N ALA A 155 10.02 -6.75 -11.74
CA ALA A 155 11.47 -6.73 -11.60
C ALA A 155 11.92 -6.36 -10.17
N ILE A 156 11.26 -5.35 -9.55
CA ILE A 156 11.56 -4.96 -8.18
C ILE A 156 11.16 -6.07 -7.20
N ALA A 157 9.94 -6.60 -7.31
CA ALA A 157 9.45 -7.66 -6.43
C ALA A 157 10.31 -8.95 -6.55
N PHE A 158 10.82 -9.25 -7.75
CA PHE A 158 11.66 -10.43 -8.01
C PHE A 158 13.01 -10.39 -7.29
N VAL A 159 13.62 -9.21 -7.13
CA VAL A 159 14.84 -9.05 -6.32
C VAL A 159 14.53 -9.29 -4.84
N GLY A 160 13.39 -8.83 -4.35
CA GLY A 160 12.87 -9.13 -3.02
C GLY A 160 13.13 -8.04 -1.99
N HIS A 161 13.11 -8.42 -0.71
CA HIS A 161 12.98 -7.54 0.45
C HIS A 161 13.90 -6.31 0.44
N ASN A 162 15.19 -6.48 0.16
CA ASN A 162 16.15 -5.38 0.27
C ASN A 162 15.89 -4.26 -0.75
N LEU A 163 15.62 -4.63 -2.01
CA LEU A 163 15.29 -3.65 -3.05
C LEU A 163 13.93 -3.00 -2.78
N ILE A 164 12.95 -3.77 -2.30
CA ILE A 164 11.64 -3.25 -1.88
C ILE A 164 11.82 -2.17 -0.81
N GLN A 165 12.59 -2.43 0.25
CA GLN A 165 12.84 -1.45 1.32
C GLN A 165 13.49 -0.15 0.82
N VAL A 166 14.42 -0.27 -0.13
CA VAL A 166 15.10 0.89 -0.74
C VAL A 166 14.10 1.64 -1.64
N TRP A 167 13.37 0.94 -2.49
CA TRP A 167 12.35 1.50 -3.36
C TRP A 167 11.31 2.28 -2.55
N GLU A 168 10.66 1.64 -1.58
CA GLU A 168 9.61 2.26 -0.77
C GLU A 168 10.12 3.48 0.02
N ARG A 169 11.35 3.44 0.49
CA ARG A 169 11.96 4.57 1.20
C ARG A 169 12.11 5.81 0.32
N TYR A 170 12.67 5.65 -0.87
CA TYR A 170 12.94 6.80 -1.74
C TYR A 170 11.70 7.28 -2.48
N THR A 171 10.85 6.36 -2.92
CA THR A 171 9.58 6.73 -3.56
C THR A 171 8.64 7.42 -2.58
N SER A 172 8.58 6.99 -1.30
CA SER A 172 7.76 7.68 -0.29
C SER A 172 8.08 9.16 -0.16
N TYR A 173 9.36 9.54 -0.20
CA TYR A 173 9.74 10.96 -0.12
C TYR A 173 9.30 11.73 -1.37
N GLY A 174 9.55 11.20 -2.55
CA GLY A 174 9.14 11.85 -3.81
C GLY A 174 7.62 11.96 -3.94
N LEU A 175 6.91 10.88 -3.66
CA LEU A 175 5.45 10.85 -3.67
C LEU A 175 4.85 11.78 -2.61
N ALA A 176 5.41 11.81 -1.39
CA ALA A 176 4.93 12.70 -0.35
C ALA A 176 5.01 14.17 -0.76
N VAL A 177 6.10 14.60 -1.42
CA VAL A 177 6.22 15.98 -1.90
C VAL A 177 5.12 16.30 -2.90
N VAL A 178 4.89 15.45 -3.90
CA VAL A 178 3.84 15.68 -4.90
C VAL A 178 2.46 15.68 -4.25
N TRP A 179 2.16 14.69 -3.42
CA TRP A 179 0.85 14.59 -2.76
C TRP A 179 0.59 15.70 -1.73
N ILE A 180 1.63 16.24 -1.06
CA ILE A 180 1.49 17.44 -0.21
C ILE A 180 1.06 18.64 -1.08
N ILE A 181 1.73 18.87 -2.20
CA ILE A 181 1.37 19.97 -3.13
C ILE A 181 -0.07 19.79 -3.62
N VAL A 182 -0.42 18.60 -4.10
CA VAL A 182 -1.77 18.27 -4.56
C VAL A 182 -2.81 18.47 -3.46
N THR A 183 -2.51 18.02 -2.24
CA THR A 183 -3.37 18.22 -1.07
C THR A 183 -3.66 19.71 -0.83
N PHE A 184 -2.61 20.54 -0.83
CA PHE A 184 -2.79 21.98 -0.68
C PHE A 184 -3.61 22.59 -1.82
N MET A 185 -3.40 22.19 -3.05
CA MET A 185 -4.15 22.68 -4.20
C MET A 185 -5.62 22.28 -4.13
N ILE A 186 -5.94 21.06 -3.75
CA ILE A 186 -7.31 20.58 -3.62
C ILE A 186 -8.03 21.25 -2.42
N LEU A 187 -7.38 21.34 -1.27
CA LEU A 187 -8.01 21.87 -0.05
C LEU A 187 -8.18 23.41 -0.09
N PHE A 188 -7.24 24.13 -0.71
CA PHE A 188 -7.19 25.59 -0.70
C PHE A 188 -7.37 26.23 -2.09
N GLY A 189 -7.51 25.46 -3.14
CA GLY A 189 -7.65 25.93 -4.53
C GLY A 189 -8.99 26.56 -4.89
N GLY A 190 -9.87 26.78 -3.91
CA GLY A 190 -11.15 27.45 -4.12
C GLY A 190 -12.19 26.58 -4.87
N HIS A 191 -11.97 25.29 -4.96
CA HIS A 191 -12.96 24.37 -5.49
C HIS A 191 -14.22 24.42 -4.64
N LYS A 192 -15.34 24.89 -5.23
CA LYS A 192 -16.63 24.95 -4.54
C LYS A 192 -17.16 23.52 -4.40
N ALA A 193 -16.63 22.77 -3.45
CA ALA A 193 -17.33 21.61 -2.95
C ALA A 193 -18.66 22.14 -2.38
N GLY A 194 -19.78 21.62 -2.82
CA GLY A 194 -21.08 21.94 -2.23
C GLY A 194 -21.11 21.46 -0.78
N PHE A 195 -20.66 22.29 0.14
CA PHE A 195 -20.75 22.04 1.58
C PHE A 195 -22.18 22.19 2.02
N HIS A 196 -23.05 21.25 1.70
CA HIS A 196 -24.39 21.17 2.24
C HIS A 196 -24.35 20.21 3.42
N ALA A 197 -24.34 20.75 4.63
CA ALA A 197 -24.51 19.95 5.84
C ALA A 197 -25.85 19.21 5.77
N THR A 198 -25.75 17.88 5.88
CA THR A 198 -26.93 17.00 5.93
C THR A 198 -27.15 16.48 7.35
N SER A 199 -28.34 15.92 7.62
CA SER A 199 -28.52 15.15 8.85
C SER A 199 -27.56 13.99 8.91
N PHE A 200 -27.09 13.63 10.12
CA PHE A 200 -26.13 12.54 10.28
C PHE A 200 -26.68 11.22 9.74
N ASN A 201 -25.98 10.66 8.76
CA ASN A 201 -26.33 9.37 8.12
C ASN A 201 -25.46 8.26 8.69
N ILE A 202 -25.94 7.57 9.73
CA ILE A 202 -25.19 6.49 10.41
C ILE A 202 -24.90 5.32 9.47
N GLY A 203 -25.80 4.97 8.55
CA GLY A 203 -25.61 3.90 7.58
C GLY A 203 -24.47 4.21 6.61
N GLY A 204 -24.54 5.39 5.98
CA GLY A 204 -23.48 5.87 5.09
C GLY A 204 -22.13 6.04 5.80
N PHE A 205 -22.15 6.57 7.04
CA PHE A 205 -20.95 6.73 7.87
C PHE A 205 -20.27 5.37 8.15
N THR A 206 -21.05 4.37 8.54
CA THR A 206 -20.53 3.04 8.83
C THR A 206 -19.95 2.38 7.58
N LEU A 207 -20.61 2.53 6.42
CA LEU A 207 -20.09 2.03 5.14
C LEU A 207 -18.78 2.71 4.75
N ALA A 208 -18.70 4.05 4.86
CA ALA A 208 -17.49 4.79 4.54
C ALA A 208 -16.33 4.48 5.50
N ALA A 209 -16.60 4.41 6.80
CA ALA A 209 -15.60 4.00 7.80
C ALA A 209 -15.15 2.55 7.59
N GLY A 210 -16.08 1.65 7.25
CA GLY A 210 -15.79 0.27 6.90
C GLY A 210 -14.93 0.14 5.63
N ALA A 211 -15.21 0.93 4.60
CA ALA A 211 -14.40 0.98 3.38
C ALA A 211 -12.98 1.49 3.65
N ALA A 212 -12.84 2.58 4.42
CA ALA A 212 -11.55 3.11 4.83
C ALA A 212 -10.76 2.11 5.70
N TYR A 213 -11.43 1.49 6.68
CA TYR A 213 -10.83 0.42 7.49
C TYR A 213 -10.37 -0.75 6.61
N GLY A 214 -11.24 -1.26 5.75
CA GLY A 214 -10.96 -2.44 4.91
C GLY A 214 -9.80 -2.21 3.95
N TYR A 215 -9.72 -1.02 3.35
CA TYR A 215 -8.60 -0.63 2.49
C TYR A 215 -7.28 -0.61 3.28
N THR A 216 -7.24 0.14 4.37
CA THR A 216 -6.03 0.36 5.17
C THR A 216 -5.60 -0.90 5.94
N ALA A 217 -6.54 -1.62 6.55
CA ALA A 217 -6.28 -2.89 7.22
C ALA A 217 -5.98 -4.03 6.23
N GLY A 218 -6.28 -3.86 4.95
CA GLY A 218 -5.92 -4.80 3.89
C GLY A 218 -4.42 -5.11 3.81
N TRP A 219 -3.57 -4.23 4.32
CA TRP A 219 -2.14 -4.46 4.47
C TRP A 219 -1.76 -5.34 5.68
N THR A 220 -2.66 -5.55 6.65
CA THR A 220 -2.38 -6.31 7.88
C THR A 220 -1.97 -7.76 7.62
N PRO A 221 -2.55 -8.49 6.64
CA PRO A 221 -2.10 -9.84 6.28
C PRO A 221 -0.63 -9.93 5.83
N PHE A 222 0.03 -8.81 5.61
CA PHE A 222 1.41 -8.71 5.12
C PHE A 222 2.35 -7.99 6.09
N ALA A 223 1.84 -7.57 7.24
CA ALA A 223 2.58 -6.72 8.19
C ALA A 223 3.94 -7.31 8.59
N SER A 224 4.00 -8.61 8.89
CA SER A 224 5.24 -9.29 9.28
C SER A 224 6.18 -9.59 8.12
N ASP A 225 5.74 -9.58 6.88
CA ASP A 225 6.58 -9.83 5.71
C ASP A 225 7.72 -8.80 5.61
N TYR A 226 7.46 -7.58 6.06
CA TYR A 226 8.41 -6.46 6.03
C TYR A 226 9.11 -6.20 7.37
N THR A 227 8.62 -6.79 8.45
CA THR A 227 9.22 -6.62 9.78
C THR A 227 10.04 -7.81 10.25
N ARG A 228 9.93 -8.97 9.60
CA ARG A 228 10.64 -10.21 9.95
C ARG A 228 12.17 -10.11 9.88
N TYR A 229 12.69 -9.16 9.10
CA TYR A 229 14.12 -8.89 8.99
C TYR A 229 14.68 -7.99 10.09
N LEU A 230 13.83 -7.37 10.90
CA LEU A 230 14.27 -6.56 12.02
C LEU A 230 14.90 -7.42 13.12
N PRO A 231 15.88 -6.88 13.88
CA PRO A 231 16.42 -7.56 15.05
C PRO A 231 15.33 -7.97 16.04
N ALA A 232 15.46 -9.15 16.64
CA ALA A 232 14.46 -9.69 17.57
C ALA A 232 14.18 -8.79 18.79
N ASN A 233 15.17 -7.99 19.20
CA ASN A 233 15.07 -7.03 20.29
C ASN A 233 14.53 -5.64 19.86
N THR A 234 13.98 -5.51 18.65
CA THR A 234 13.39 -4.26 18.17
C THR A 234 12.27 -3.81 19.10
N ASN A 235 12.28 -2.53 19.48
CA ASN A 235 11.25 -1.96 20.35
C ASN A 235 9.86 -2.06 19.68
N LYS A 236 8.98 -2.88 20.27
CA LYS A 236 7.63 -3.15 19.73
C LYS A 236 6.76 -1.91 19.63
N ARG A 237 6.85 -0.97 20.60
CA ARG A 237 6.06 0.27 20.58
C ARG A 237 6.50 1.17 19.41
N ALA A 238 7.81 1.36 19.28
CA ALA A 238 8.37 2.15 18.18
C ALA A 238 8.02 1.53 16.82
N LEU A 239 8.06 0.21 16.69
CA LEU A 239 7.72 -0.52 15.48
C LEU A 239 6.23 -0.39 15.14
N GLY A 240 5.36 -0.68 16.10
CA GLY A 240 3.90 -0.59 15.92
C GLY A 240 3.46 0.84 15.59
N LEU A 241 4.04 1.85 16.26
CA LEU A 241 3.78 3.25 15.95
C LEU A 241 4.29 3.63 14.55
N ALA A 242 5.50 3.24 14.17
CA ALA A 242 6.04 3.56 12.86
C ALA A 242 5.18 2.95 11.73
N ALA A 243 4.84 1.67 11.84
CA ALA A 243 4.01 0.98 10.85
C ALA A 243 2.58 1.53 10.82
N GLY A 244 1.94 1.67 11.99
CA GLY A 244 0.57 2.18 12.09
C GLY A 244 0.44 3.62 11.61
N LEU A 245 1.33 4.53 12.04
CA LEU A 245 1.30 5.94 11.64
C LEU A 245 1.64 6.14 10.16
N GLY A 246 2.56 5.35 9.60
CA GLY A 246 2.85 5.38 8.17
C GLY A 246 1.60 5.08 7.34
N ASN A 247 0.90 4.02 7.71
CA ASN A 247 -0.36 3.63 7.08
C ASN A 247 -1.47 4.68 7.33
N PHE A 248 -1.63 5.16 8.57
CA PHE A 248 -2.66 6.12 8.96
C PHE A 248 -2.55 7.46 8.23
N PHE A 249 -1.38 8.09 8.26
CA PHE A 249 -1.23 9.43 7.68
C PHE A 249 -1.40 9.43 6.17
N SER A 250 -0.77 8.48 5.47
CA SER A 250 -0.88 8.40 4.01
C SER A 250 -2.33 8.17 3.56
N THR A 251 -3.01 7.19 4.15
CA THR A 251 -4.40 6.87 3.78
C THR A 251 -5.38 7.97 4.19
N THR A 252 -5.27 8.52 5.41
CA THR A 252 -6.21 9.53 5.90
C THR A 252 -6.12 10.83 5.10
N VAL A 253 -4.90 11.29 4.80
CA VAL A 253 -4.71 12.50 4.00
C VAL A 253 -5.26 12.30 2.59
N LEU A 254 -4.86 11.25 1.89
CA LEU A 254 -5.28 11.05 0.51
C LEU A 254 -6.76 10.72 0.36
N MET A 255 -7.34 9.95 1.27
CA MET A 255 -8.79 9.72 1.28
C MET A 255 -9.56 11.00 1.56
N SER A 256 -9.08 11.86 2.46
CA SER A 256 -9.69 13.17 2.70
C SER A 256 -9.62 14.09 1.49
N VAL A 257 -8.48 14.10 0.79
CA VAL A 257 -8.31 14.80 -0.49
C VAL A 257 -9.29 14.27 -1.53
N GLY A 258 -9.47 12.96 -1.60
CA GLY A 258 -10.45 12.32 -2.47
C GLY A 258 -11.88 12.74 -2.18
N ALA A 259 -12.28 12.75 -0.91
CA ALA A 259 -13.59 13.22 -0.50
C ALA A 259 -13.84 14.67 -0.94
N VAL A 260 -12.87 15.58 -0.73
CA VAL A 260 -12.96 16.99 -1.14
C VAL A 260 -13.01 17.12 -2.66
N ALA A 261 -12.11 16.46 -3.39
CA ALA A 261 -12.03 16.55 -4.83
C ALA A 261 -13.32 16.07 -5.51
N PHE A 262 -13.80 14.90 -5.10
CA PHE A 262 -14.99 14.29 -5.72
C PHE A 262 -16.32 14.90 -5.23
N ALA A 263 -16.34 15.57 -4.08
CA ALA A 263 -17.45 16.44 -3.72
C ALA A 263 -17.63 17.62 -4.73
N ALA A 264 -16.54 18.05 -5.37
CA ALA A 264 -16.57 19.11 -6.39
C ALA A 264 -16.81 18.56 -7.79
N ILE A 265 -16.22 17.39 -8.14
CA ILE A 265 -16.28 16.79 -9.49
C ILE A 265 -17.60 16.02 -9.70
N GLY A 266 -18.06 15.29 -8.68
CA GLY A 266 -19.13 14.29 -8.83
C GLY A 266 -18.65 13.00 -9.48
N ILE A 267 -19.61 12.23 -10.01
CA ILE A 267 -19.34 10.99 -10.73
C ILE A 267 -18.92 11.30 -12.16
N VAL A 268 -17.80 10.75 -12.60
CA VAL A 268 -17.22 10.91 -13.93
C VAL A 268 -16.76 9.58 -14.52
N ASP A 269 -16.74 9.45 -15.85
CA ASP A 269 -16.35 8.20 -16.53
C ASP A 269 -14.87 7.84 -16.31
N ASN A 270 -14.00 8.84 -16.20
CA ASN A 270 -12.59 8.65 -15.90
C ASN A 270 -12.20 9.43 -14.63
N PRO A 271 -12.23 8.78 -13.45
CA PRO A 271 -11.94 9.44 -12.19
C PRO A 271 -10.52 10.01 -12.10
N THR A 272 -9.52 9.33 -12.67
CA THR A 272 -8.13 9.81 -12.67
C THR A 272 -8.01 11.11 -13.46
N LYS A 273 -8.61 11.15 -14.64
CA LYS A 273 -8.64 12.38 -15.47
C LYS A 273 -9.42 13.49 -14.78
N GLY A 274 -10.62 13.21 -14.27
CA GLY A 274 -11.42 14.21 -13.55
C GLY A 274 -10.65 14.81 -12.38
N PHE A 275 -9.93 13.99 -11.62
CA PHE A 275 -9.10 14.45 -10.51
C PHE A 275 -7.94 15.34 -10.99
N THR A 276 -7.23 14.94 -12.04
CA THR A 276 -6.09 15.73 -12.56
C THR A 276 -6.54 17.01 -13.27
N ASP A 277 -7.72 17.04 -13.86
CA ASP A 277 -8.30 18.25 -14.47
C ASP A 277 -8.53 19.35 -13.43
N LEU A 278 -8.83 19.02 -12.16
CA LEU A 278 -8.90 20.00 -11.06
C LEU A 278 -7.58 20.74 -10.80
N LEU A 279 -6.46 20.12 -11.12
CA LEU A 279 -5.12 20.69 -10.92
C LEU A 279 -4.70 21.60 -12.10
N GLY A 280 -5.55 21.69 -13.14
CA GLY A 280 -5.25 22.42 -14.37
C GLY A 280 -4.30 21.67 -15.30
N ASN A 281 -4.08 22.28 -16.48
CA ASN A 281 -3.18 21.72 -17.51
C ASN A 281 -1.77 22.26 -17.32
N GLY A 282 -0.99 21.66 -16.44
CA GLY A 282 0.36 22.16 -16.16
C GLY A 282 1.28 21.11 -15.56
N TYR A 283 2.45 21.58 -15.12
CA TYR A 283 3.47 20.72 -14.52
C TYR A 283 2.95 19.90 -13.32
N ILE A 284 2.04 20.45 -12.52
CA ILE A 284 1.50 19.75 -11.35
C ILE A 284 0.59 18.59 -11.77
N ALA A 285 -0.25 18.77 -12.79
CA ALA A 285 -1.05 17.66 -13.32
C ALA A 285 -0.15 16.53 -13.86
N SER A 286 0.92 16.89 -14.60
CA SER A 286 1.90 15.91 -15.11
C SER A 286 2.66 15.20 -13.98
N LEU A 287 3.10 15.95 -12.96
CA LEU A 287 3.73 15.36 -11.77
C LEU A 287 2.77 14.45 -11.00
N THR A 288 1.49 14.80 -10.95
CA THR A 288 0.46 13.97 -10.32
C THR A 288 0.25 12.67 -11.09
N LEU A 289 0.19 12.71 -12.42
CA LEU A 289 0.13 11.49 -13.24
C LEU A 289 1.37 10.61 -13.04
N LEU A 290 2.56 11.20 -12.98
CA LEU A 290 3.79 10.48 -12.67
C LEU A 290 3.73 9.85 -11.26
N ALA A 291 3.24 10.61 -10.27
CA ALA A 291 3.07 10.12 -8.90
C ALA A 291 2.05 8.96 -8.84
N ILE A 292 0.96 9.02 -9.59
CA ILE A 292 -0.02 7.92 -9.71
C ILE A 292 0.67 6.67 -10.30
N ALA A 293 1.43 6.81 -11.38
CA ALA A 293 2.13 5.68 -12.00
C ALA A 293 3.17 5.05 -11.05
N ILE A 294 3.99 5.86 -10.37
CA ILE A 294 4.99 5.39 -9.41
C ILE A 294 4.33 4.80 -8.16
N GLY A 295 3.27 5.42 -7.63
CA GLY A 295 2.52 4.93 -6.48
C GLY A 295 1.88 3.58 -6.74
N SER A 296 1.31 3.39 -7.94
CA SER A 296 0.76 2.11 -8.38
C SER A 296 1.82 1.01 -8.46
N ILE A 297 3.04 1.34 -8.94
CA ILE A 297 4.19 0.42 -8.92
C ILE A 297 4.56 0.08 -7.48
N SER A 298 4.67 1.05 -6.59
CA SER A 298 4.98 0.86 -5.16
C SER A 298 3.98 -0.10 -4.51
N ALA A 299 2.68 0.17 -4.62
CA ALA A 299 1.65 -0.70 -4.07
C ALA A 299 1.76 -2.13 -4.60
N ASN A 300 2.00 -2.29 -5.90
CA ASN A 300 2.06 -3.62 -6.52
C ASN A 300 3.35 -4.39 -6.24
N VAL A 301 4.46 -3.71 -6.05
CA VAL A 301 5.68 -4.37 -5.58
C VAL A 301 5.42 -5.11 -4.25
N LEU A 302 4.68 -4.47 -3.32
CA LEU A 302 4.29 -5.11 -2.07
C LEU A 302 3.24 -6.21 -2.28
N ASN A 303 2.24 -5.98 -3.12
CA ASN A 303 1.18 -6.93 -3.41
C ASN A 303 1.73 -8.24 -4.02
N VAL A 304 2.60 -8.14 -5.01
CA VAL A 304 3.23 -9.30 -5.67
C VAL A 304 4.11 -10.07 -4.70
N TYR A 305 4.96 -9.36 -3.96
CA TYR A 305 5.86 -9.99 -3.00
C TYR A 305 5.09 -10.71 -1.89
N SER A 306 4.14 -10.04 -1.25
CA SER A 306 3.36 -10.62 -0.15
C SER A 306 2.32 -11.63 -0.63
N GLY A 307 1.78 -11.46 -1.83
CA GLY A 307 0.96 -12.48 -2.49
C GLY A 307 1.73 -13.78 -2.68
N ALA A 308 2.98 -13.71 -3.16
CA ALA A 308 3.86 -14.87 -3.29
C ALA A 308 4.20 -15.51 -1.94
N MET A 309 4.47 -14.72 -0.89
CA MET A 309 4.69 -15.23 0.46
C MET A 309 3.45 -15.94 1.01
N SER A 310 2.26 -15.38 0.78
CA SER A 310 0.98 -15.98 1.19
C SER A 310 0.73 -17.30 0.45
N PHE A 311 1.00 -17.35 -0.86
CA PHE A 311 0.91 -18.57 -1.66
C PHE A 311 1.83 -19.67 -1.12
N LEU A 312 3.10 -19.35 -0.83
CA LEU A 312 4.04 -20.30 -0.24
C LEU A 312 3.63 -20.74 1.17
N ALA A 313 2.98 -19.85 1.94
CA ALA A 313 2.45 -20.18 3.25
C ALA A 313 1.32 -21.23 3.20
N MET A 314 0.70 -21.47 2.06
CA MET A 314 -0.23 -22.59 1.86
C MET A 314 0.48 -23.95 1.82
N GLY A 315 1.82 -23.97 1.70
CA GLY A 315 2.63 -25.19 1.74
C GLY A 315 3.03 -25.74 0.38
N PHE A 316 2.84 -24.99 -0.70
CA PHE A 316 3.33 -25.39 -2.02
C PHE A 316 4.87 -25.44 -2.06
N LYS A 317 5.39 -26.54 -2.62
CA LYS A 317 6.84 -26.77 -2.78
C LYS A 317 7.25 -26.36 -4.17
N LEU A 318 7.86 -25.19 -4.31
CA LEU A 318 8.41 -24.69 -5.58
C LEU A 318 9.93 -24.69 -5.56
N GLY A 319 10.55 -25.03 -6.69
CA GLY A 319 12.02 -25.18 -6.77
C GLY A 319 12.81 -23.88 -6.54
N PHE A 320 12.27 -22.72 -6.93
CA PHE A 320 12.83 -21.38 -6.63
C PHE A 320 11.89 -20.56 -5.74
N LYS A 321 11.06 -21.23 -4.99
CA LYS A 321 10.19 -20.69 -3.95
C LYS A 321 9.56 -19.34 -4.33
N THR A 322 9.88 -18.23 -3.60
CA THR A 322 9.22 -16.92 -3.79
C THR A 322 9.27 -16.44 -5.24
N ARG A 323 10.38 -16.58 -5.95
CA ARG A 323 10.48 -16.13 -7.35
C ARG A 323 9.60 -16.91 -8.29
N ARG A 324 9.53 -18.24 -8.11
CA ARG A 324 8.57 -19.05 -8.88
C ARG A 324 7.15 -18.77 -8.49
N ALA A 325 6.87 -18.50 -7.20
CA ALA A 325 5.55 -18.08 -6.77
C ALA A 325 5.14 -16.76 -7.44
N ILE A 326 6.02 -15.76 -7.49
CA ILE A 326 5.78 -14.52 -8.25
C ILE A 326 5.45 -14.83 -9.70
N MET A 327 6.24 -15.67 -10.37
CA MET A 327 6.03 -16.02 -11.79
C MET A 327 4.75 -16.84 -12.02
N VAL A 328 4.26 -17.57 -11.02
CA VAL A 328 3.02 -18.37 -11.13
C VAL A 328 1.78 -17.49 -10.95
N LEU A 329 1.88 -16.41 -10.18
CA LEU A 329 0.78 -15.48 -9.92
C LEU A 329 0.56 -14.48 -11.05
N LEU A 330 1.52 -14.31 -11.93
CA LEU A 330 1.50 -13.36 -13.05
C LEU A 330 1.16 -14.04 -14.37
#